data_4e17719f892330d66eb79745c2d6ca03
#
_entry.id   4e17719f892330d66eb79745c2d6ca03
#
_cell.length_a   1.000
_cell.length_b   1.000
_cell.length_c   1.000
_cell.angle_alpha   90.00
_cell.angle_beta   90.00
_cell.angle_gamma   90.00
#
_symmetry.space_group_name_H-M   'P 1'
#
loop_
_entity.id
_entity.type
_entity.pdbx_description
1 polymer ?
#
loop_
_entity_poly.entity_id
_entity_poly.type
_entity_poly.pdbx_seq_one_letter_code
_entity_poly.pdbx_strand_id
1 'polypeptide(L)'
;MPSVFEATAGAAIGVGSDQTGSVTQATNKGTAVTLNKVAGVVTMNGAALAAAAEVSFTVTNSECTASDVVIVNHASAGTAGSYLVQANTIAAGSFKITVSNVSGGSLSEAIVLNYQIIKAG
;
A
#
# COMPACT_ATOMS: atom_id res chain seq x y z
N MET A 1 -28.93 14.24 3.92
CA MET A 1 -28.17 13.80 5.08
C MET A 1 -27.00 12.94 4.67
N PRO A 2 -25.79 13.23 5.15
CA PRO A 2 -24.69 12.37 4.86
C PRO A 2 -24.90 11.00 5.49
N SER A 3 -24.56 9.97 4.79
CA SER A 3 -24.64 8.61 5.31
C SER A 3 -23.24 8.12 5.70
N VAL A 4 -23.18 7.41 6.79
CA VAL A 4 -22.05 6.55 7.06
C VAL A 4 -22.26 5.27 6.26
N PHE A 5 -21.19 4.59 5.93
CA PHE A 5 -21.36 3.31 5.27
C PHE A 5 -21.91 2.27 6.27
N GLU A 6 -22.74 1.40 5.75
CA GLU A 6 -23.39 0.38 6.57
C GLU A 6 -23.61 -0.90 5.76
N ALA A 7 -23.83 -2.00 6.47
CA ALA A 7 -24.11 -3.28 5.85
C ALA A 7 -25.49 -3.78 6.26
N THR A 8 -26.12 -4.53 5.37
CA THR A 8 -27.33 -5.29 5.72
C THR A 8 -26.96 -6.29 6.81
N ALA A 9 -27.90 -6.55 7.73
CA ALA A 9 -27.68 -7.50 8.81
C ALA A 9 -27.17 -8.85 8.26
N GLY A 10 -26.07 -9.31 8.81
CA GLY A 10 -25.40 -10.54 8.35
C GLY A 10 -24.46 -10.37 7.18
N ALA A 11 -24.36 -9.18 6.58
CA ALA A 11 -23.42 -8.91 5.50
C ALA A 11 -22.10 -8.32 6.03
N ALA A 12 -21.00 -8.59 5.35
CA ALA A 12 -19.71 -7.99 5.66
C ALA A 12 -19.58 -6.62 4.98
N ILE A 13 -18.85 -5.71 5.62
CA ILE A 13 -18.47 -4.43 5.02
C ILE A 13 -17.07 -4.59 4.48
N GLY A 14 -16.89 -4.30 3.21
CA GLY A 14 -15.59 -4.42 2.56
C GLY A 14 -15.57 -3.83 1.17
N VAL A 15 -14.51 -4.16 0.45
CA VAL A 15 -14.29 -3.67 -0.93
C VAL A 15 -14.73 -4.74 -1.90
N GLY A 16 -15.56 -4.34 -2.89
CA GLY A 16 -16.01 -5.25 -3.94
C GLY A 16 -14.85 -5.70 -4.84
N SER A 17 -15.01 -6.85 -5.48
CA SER A 17 -13.95 -7.44 -6.32
C SER A 17 -13.55 -6.57 -7.51
N ASP A 18 -14.44 -5.72 -8.00
CA ASP A 18 -14.13 -4.76 -9.08
C ASP A 18 -13.23 -3.60 -8.62
N GLN A 19 -13.06 -3.40 -7.33
CA GLN A 19 -12.22 -2.38 -6.74
C GLN A 19 -10.99 -2.94 -6.04
N THR A 20 -10.60 -4.17 -6.38
CA THR A 20 -9.37 -4.78 -5.88
C THR A 20 -8.47 -5.17 -7.05
N GLY A 21 -7.18 -5.16 -6.83
CA GLY A 21 -6.22 -5.51 -7.86
C GLY A 21 -4.83 -5.75 -7.31
N SER A 22 -3.88 -5.99 -8.20
CA SER A 22 -2.49 -6.22 -7.82
C SER A 22 -1.53 -5.63 -8.84
N VAL A 23 -0.33 -5.30 -8.40
CA VAL A 23 0.75 -4.78 -9.25
C VAL A 23 2.09 -5.22 -8.67
N THR A 24 3.08 -5.36 -9.55
CA THR A 24 4.46 -5.69 -9.17
C THR A 24 5.39 -4.54 -9.56
N GLN A 25 6.25 -4.15 -8.64
CA GLN A 25 7.28 -3.14 -8.86
C GLN A 25 8.33 -3.64 -9.87
N ALA A 26 8.64 -2.85 -10.88
CA ALA A 26 9.45 -3.30 -12.01
C ALA A 26 10.95 -3.24 -11.76
N THR A 27 11.52 -2.08 -11.48
CA THR A 27 12.96 -1.85 -11.59
C THR A 27 13.71 -1.93 -10.26
N ASN A 28 13.18 -1.26 -9.23
CA ASN A 28 13.76 -1.25 -7.88
C ASN A 28 12.68 -0.87 -6.86
N LYS A 29 13.04 -0.80 -5.59
CA LYS A 29 12.10 -0.51 -4.51
C LYS A 29 11.56 0.93 -4.51
N GLY A 30 12.15 1.83 -5.27
CA GLY A 30 11.67 3.20 -5.42
C GLY A 30 10.81 3.41 -6.67
N THR A 31 10.63 2.40 -7.50
CA THR A 31 9.89 2.51 -8.76
C THR A 31 8.39 2.72 -8.50
N ALA A 32 7.82 3.75 -9.11
CA ALA A 32 6.38 4.01 -9.03
C ALA A 32 5.57 2.87 -9.63
N VAL A 33 4.39 2.64 -9.07
CA VAL A 33 3.42 1.68 -9.62
C VAL A 33 2.10 2.41 -9.89
N THR A 34 1.30 1.85 -10.78
CA THR A 34 -0.05 2.34 -11.06
C THR A 34 -1.05 1.23 -10.74
N LEU A 35 -2.00 1.53 -9.89
CA LEU A 35 -3.06 0.60 -9.53
C LEU A 35 -4.31 1.41 -9.16
N ASN A 36 -5.23 1.55 -10.12
CA ASN A 36 -6.42 2.38 -9.98
C ASN A 36 -7.55 1.62 -9.27
N LYS A 37 -7.28 1.24 -8.02
CA LYS A 37 -8.21 0.44 -7.20
C LYS A 37 -8.21 0.96 -5.77
N VAL A 38 -9.35 0.86 -5.12
CA VAL A 38 -9.53 1.27 -3.72
C VAL A 38 -8.70 0.39 -2.78
N ALA A 39 -8.56 -0.88 -3.11
CA ALA A 39 -7.73 -1.80 -2.35
C ALA A 39 -6.83 -2.58 -3.29
N GLY A 40 -5.63 -2.89 -2.86
CA GLY A 40 -4.71 -3.60 -3.73
C GLY A 40 -3.55 -4.26 -3.03
N VAL A 41 -2.84 -5.05 -3.83
CA VAL A 41 -1.64 -5.77 -3.43
C VAL A 41 -0.49 -5.27 -4.28
N VAL A 42 0.60 -4.87 -3.64
CA VAL A 42 1.83 -4.46 -4.31
C VAL A 42 2.93 -5.43 -3.94
N THR A 43 3.45 -6.13 -4.93
CA THR A 43 4.67 -6.93 -4.75
C THR A 43 5.86 -6.03 -5.03
N MET A 44 6.67 -5.76 -4.02
CA MET A 44 7.84 -4.91 -4.18
C MET A 44 8.95 -5.63 -4.94
N ASN A 45 9.80 -4.84 -5.59
CA ASN A 45 11.00 -5.37 -6.22
C ASN A 45 11.94 -5.97 -5.16
N GLY A 46 12.65 -7.04 -5.52
CA GLY A 46 13.58 -7.75 -4.63
C GLY A 46 14.94 -7.07 -4.44
N ALA A 47 15.13 -5.85 -4.90
CA ALA A 47 16.39 -5.13 -4.72
C ALA A 47 16.72 -4.93 -3.23
N ALA A 48 18.01 -4.81 -2.92
CA ALA A 48 18.48 -4.67 -1.55
C ALA A 48 17.99 -3.36 -0.91
N LEU A 49 17.59 -3.46 0.35
CA LEU A 49 17.35 -2.32 1.22
C LEU A 49 18.26 -2.49 2.44
N ALA A 50 19.21 -1.56 2.58
CA ALA A 50 20.22 -1.64 3.64
C ALA A 50 19.59 -1.54 5.03
N ALA A 51 20.31 -2.05 6.04
CA ALA A 51 19.91 -1.89 7.44
C ALA A 51 19.69 -0.42 7.78
N ALA A 52 18.63 -0.12 8.50
CA ALA A 52 18.25 1.23 8.93
C ALA A 52 17.93 2.19 7.76
N ALA A 53 17.84 1.69 6.54
CA ALA A 53 17.47 2.51 5.38
C ALA A 53 15.96 2.47 5.14
N GLU A 54 15.48 3.50 4.47
CA GLU A 54 14.09 3.57 4.03
C GLU A 54 14.02 3.88 2.54
N VAL A 55 12.92 3.52 1.92
CA VAL A 55 12.63 3.83 0.52
C VAL A 55 11.16 4.18 0.40
N SER A 56 10.88 5.15 -0.46
CA SER A 56 9.51 5.54 -0.76
C SER A 56 9.23 5.35 -2.24
N PHE A 57 8.01 4.96 -2.57
CA PHE A 57 7.56 4.91 -3.95
C PHE A 57 6.15 5.46 -4.08
N THR A 58 5.84 5.97 -5.26
CA THR A 58 4.52 6.52 -5.55
C THR A 58 3.60 5.42 -6.06
N VAL A 59 2.39 5.38 -5.52
CA VAL A 59 1.28 4.63 -6.10
C VAL A 59 0.39 5.63 -6.81
N THR A 60 0.39 5.58 -8.13
CA THR A 60 -0.54 6.36 -8.94
C THR A 60 -1.88 5.64 -8.92
N ASN A 61 -2.92 6.34 -8.49
CA ASN A 61 -4.20 5.70 -8.20
C ASN A 61 -5.33 6.72 -8.39
N SER A 62 -6.11 6.55 -9.44
CA SER A 62 -7.19 7.46 -9.80
C SER A 62 -8.35 7.49 -8.79
N GLU A 63 -8.42 6.50 -7.91
CA GLU A 63 -9.45 6.46 -6.85
C GLU A 63 -9.07 7.30 -5.63
N CYS A 64 -7.81 7.75 -5.54
CA CYS A 64 -7.32 8.51 -4.39
C CYS A 64 -7.65 10.00 -4.50
N THR A 65 -8.11 10.58 -3.41
CA THR A 65 -8.28 12.02 -3.27
C THR A 65 -7.46 12.53 -2.08
N ALA A 66 -7.23 13.82 -2.02
CA ALA A 66 -6.38 14.41 -0.98
C ALA A 66 -6.94 14.27 0.43
N SER A 67 -8.23 14.02 0.57
CA SER A 67 -8.89 13.86 1.87
C SER A 67 -8.92 12.42 2.38
N ASP A 68 -8.49 11.47 1.55
CA ASP A 68 -8.62 10.06 1.88
C ASP A 68 -7.61 9.60 2.93
N VAL A 69 -7.94 8.51 3.60
CA VAL A 69 -7.05 7.81 4.52
C VAL A 69 -6.58 6.54 3.84
N VAL A 70 -5.28 6.30 3.82
CA VAL A 70 -4.71 5.09 3.21
C VAL A 70 -4.02 4.28 4.30
N ILE A 71 -4.39 3.01 4.40
CA ILE A 71 -3.75 2.05 5.30
C ILE A 71 -2.95 1.08 4.46
N VAL A 72 -1.72 0.79 4.89
CA VAL A 72 -0.84 -0.19 4.24
C VAL A 72 -0.26 -1.12 5.29
N ASN A 73 -0.08 -2.39 4.91
CA ASN A 73 0.53 -3.41 5.75
C ASN A 73 1.57 -4.20 4.96
N HIS A 74 2.58 -4.74 5.68
CA HIS A 74 3.40 -5.83 5.18
C HIS A 74 2.56 -7.10 5.30
N ALA A 75 2.00 -7.56 4.19
CA ALA A 75 1.03 -8.65 4.19
C ALA A 75 1.68 -10.03 4.17
N SER A 76 2.74 -10.20 3.39
CA SER A 76 3.40 -11.50 3.25
C SER A 76 4.77 -11.34 2.59
N ALA A 77 5.47 -12.45 2.45
CA ALA A 77 6.81 -12.60 1.87
C ALA A 77 7.89 -11.81 2.61
N GLY A 78 9.12 -12.27 2.51
CA GLY A 78 10.23 -11.68 3.22
C GLY A 78 10.21 -12.00 4.71
N THR A 79 10.99 -11.25 5.48
CA THR A 79 11.19 -11.48 6.91
C THR A 79 10.20 -10.66 7.72
N ALA A 80 9.24 -11.32 8.34
CA ALA A 80 8.24 -10.68 9.19
C ALA A 80 8.92 -9.91 10.33
N GLY A 81 8.41 -8.73 10.64
CA GLY A 81 8.93 -7.88 11.71
C GLY A 81 10.16 -7.07 11.35
N SER A 82 10.72 -7.26 10.16
CA SER A 82 11.91 -6.53 9.73
C SER A 82 11.60 -5.21 9.01
N TYR A 83 10.33 -4.94 8.72
CA TYR A 83 9.93 -3.76 7.98
C TYR A 83 8.85 -2.99 8.70
N LEU A 84 8.99 -1.67 8.69
CA LEU A 84 7.88 -0.76 8.99
C LEU A 84 7.39 -0.17 7.68
N VAL A 85 6.07 -0.14 7.51
CA VAL A 85 5.46 0.40 6.30
C VAL A 85 4.42 1.45 6.68
N GLN A 86 4.35 2.51 5.88
CA GLN A 86 3.36 3.56 6.07
C GLN A 86 2.96 4.16 4.73
N ALA A 87 1.71 4.63 4.66
CA ALA A 87 1.26 5.48 3.57
C ALA A 87 1.41 6.94 3.99
N ASN A 88 1.81 7.77 3.04
CA ASN A 88 1.95 9.21 3.27
C ASN A 88 1.80 9.96 1.96
N THR A 89 1.92 11.29 2.02
CA THR A 89 1.83 12.16 0.85
C THR A 89 0.55 11.88 0.03
N ILE A 90 -0.59 11.84 0.74
CA ILE A 90 -1.88 11.55 0.15
C ILE A 90 -2.31 12.76 -0.69
N ALA A 91 -2.61 12.54 -1.96
CA ALA A 91 -2.94 13.59 -2.91
C ALA A 91 -4.02 13.12 -3.90
N ALA A 92 -4.56 14.06 -4.67
CA ALA A 92 -5.46 13.70 -5.75
C ALA A 92 -4.69 12.87 -6.78
N GLY A 93 -5.11 11.64 -6.98
CA GLY A 93 -4.53 10.73 -7.98
C GLY A 93 -3.30 9.96 -7.55
N SER A 94 -2.81 10.11 -6.31
CA SER A 94 -1.64 9.35 -5.85
C SER A 94 -1.46 9.38 -4.34
N PHE A 95 -0.70 8.42 -3.85
CA PHE A 95 -0.13 8.44 -2.50
C PHE A 95 1.24 7.77 -2.57
N LYS A 96 2.02 7.90 -1.51
CA LYS A 96 3.31 7.22 -1.39
C LYS A 96 3.27 6.17 -0.30
N ILE A 97 4.07 5.14 -0.48
CA ILE A 97 4.35 4.15 0.55
C ILE A 97 5.83 4.27 0.89
N THR A 98 6.13 4.37 2.18
CA THR A 98 7.48 4.35 2.72
C THR A 98 7.72 3.04 3.44
N VAL A 99 8.79 2.36 3.11
CA VAL A 99 9.19 1.09 3.71
C VAL A 99 10.55 1.28 4.35
N SER A 100 10.65 0.97 5.64
CA SER A 100 11.88 1.06 6.41
C SER A 100 12.35 -0.33 6.81
N ASN A 101 13.61 -0.64 6.53
CA ASN A 101 14.26 -1.85 7.03
C ASN A 101 14.77 -1.56 8.44
N VAL A 102 14.08 -2.12 9.44
CA VAL A 102 14.43 -1.92 10.85
C VAL A 102 15.27 -3.09 11.41
N SER A 103 15.72 -3.98 10.54
CA SER A 103 16.61 -5.08 10.95
C SER A 103 18.07 -4.62 11.01
N GLY A 104 18.93 -5.48 11.52
CA GLY A 104 20.36 -5.21 11.63
C GLY A 104 21.16 -5.51 10.37
N GLY A 105 20.53 -5.90 9.27
CA GLY A 105 21.21 -6.27 8.04
C GLY A 105 20.48 -5.87 6.79
N SER A 106 21.18 -5.85 5.66
CA SER A 106 20.57 -5.62 4.36
C SER A 106 19.66 -6.77 3.97
N LEU A 107 18.51 -6.45 3.41
CA LEU A 107 17.53 -7.45 2.96
C LEU A 107 17.20 -7.21 1.48
N SER A 108 17.25 -8.29 0.70
CA SER A 108 16.92 -8.28 -0.73
C SER A 108 15.68 -9.14 -0.96
N GLU A 109 14.54 -8.62 -0.54
CA GLU A 109 13.30 -9.39 -0.50
C GLU A 109 12.19 -8.69 -1.25
N ALA A 110 11.45 -9.46 -2.05
CA ALA A 110 10.26 -8.98 -2.76
C ALA A 110 9.05 -9.09 -1.83
N ILE A 111 8.98 -8.20 -0.84
CA ILE A 111 7.88 -8.23 0.12
C ILE A 111 6.57 -7.83 -0.54
N VAL A 112 5.49 -8.38 0.00
CA VAL A 112 4.14 -8.12 -0.49
C VAL A 112 3.42 -7.22 0.50
N LEU A 113 2.96 -6.08 0.00
CA LEU A 113 2.17 -5.11 0.74
C LEU A 113 0.71 -5.19 0.31
N ASN A 114 -0.20 -4.91 1.23
CA ASN A 114 -1.56 -4.60 0.84
C ASN A 114 -1.94 -3.20 1.33
N TYR A 115 -2.85 -2.57 0.61
CA TYR A 115 -3.36 -1.26 1.00
C TYR A 115 -4.86 -1.19 0.82
N GLN A 116 -5.48 -0.26 1.54
CA GLN A 116 -6.86 0.13 1.31
C GLN A 116 -7.01 1.63 1.46
N ILE A 117 -7.72 2.24 0.53
CA ILE A 117 -8.13 3.64 0.60
C ILE A 117 -9.47 3.70 1.33
N ILE A 118 -9.51 4.45 2.42
CA ILE A 118 -10.74 4.71 3.15
C ILE A 118 -11.21 6.10 2.73
N LYS A 119 -12.36 6.15 2.08
CA LYS A 119 -12.88 7.40 1.52
C LYS A 119 -13.34 8.33 2.64
N ALA A 120 -12.97 9.58 2.57
CA ALA A 120 -13.23 10.57 3.60
C ALA A 120 -13.78 11.88 3.01
N GLY A 121 -14.76 11.77 2.17
CA GLY A 121 -15.33 12.99 1.60
C GLY A 121 -16.17 12.81 0.36
#